data_e7332c38476df6e8a7e1fb24e8669d94
#
_entry.id   e7332c38476df6e8a7e1fb24e8669d94
#
_cell.length_a   1.000
_cell.length_b   1.000
_cell.length_c   1.000
_cell.angle_alpha   90.00
_cell.angle_beta   90.00
_cell.angle_gamma   90.00
#
_symmetry.space_group_name_H-M   'P 1'
#
loop_
_entity.id
_entity.type
_entity.pdbx_description
1 polymer ?
#
loop_
_entity_poly.entity_id
_entity_poly.type
_entity_poly.pdbx_seq_one_letter_code
_entity_poly.pdbx_strand_id
1 'polypeptide(L)'
;LPPLAYADKSAIDGAHPVLVSLLQDLISPSDPFLLFLKGVILRKLHKRIEAMDCLISSLRAFPYNWSAWKELSRTLNQKNAEREQILDLLPSSFMSVFFLEYSQRQSTQIDLEHFERIDALLMHFPRSAYLLTCRAQALYLHQELEDAADTFQHALELQPYRLDGISEYSNTLYVLDREDTLAQLVQQFAHVSNSAEIWCMRGNFYNQRGEHFR
;
A
#
# COMPACT_ATOMS: atom_id res chain seq x y z
N LEU A 1 28.68 -22.43 0.88
CA LEU A 1 27.88 -21.83 -0.17
C LEU A 1 28.82 -21.44 -1.31
N PRO A 2 28.61 -21.87 -2.56
CA PRO A 2 29.44 -21.48 -3.68
C PRO A 2 29.20 -20.03 -4.09
N PRO A 3 30.18 -19.34 -4.71
CA PRO A 3 30.03 -17.94 -5.09
C PRO A 3 29.04 -17.81 -6.25
N LEU A 4 28.02 -16.98 -6.05
CA LEU A 4 27.06 -16.57 -7.08
C LEU A 4 27.76 -15.61 -8.07
N ALA A 5 28.42 -16.20 -9.06
CA ALA A 5 28.88 -15.49 -10.23
C ALA A 5 27.85 -15.71 -11.34
N TYR A 6 26.95 -14.74 -11.54
CA TYR A 6 26.36 -14.36 -12.84
C TYR A 6 25.60 -13.05 -12.64
N ALA A 7 26.34 -11.95 -12.55
CA ALA A 7 25.76 -10.64 -12.77
C ALA A 7 25.47 -10.54 -14.28
N ASP A 8 24.19 -10.50 -14.61
CA ASP A 8 23.73 -10.29 -15.98
C ASP A 8 24.17 -8.88 -16.46
N LYS A 9 25.23 -8.83 -17.27
CA LYS A 9 25.77 -7.59 -17.82
C LYS A 9 24.78 -6.88 -18.76
N SER A 10 23.77 -7.57 -19.27
CA SER A 10 22.76 -7.01 -20.18
C SER A 10 21.80 -6.02 -19.49
N ALA A 11 21.63 -6.13 -18.17
CA ALA A 11 20.76 -5.21 -17.40
C ALA A 11 21.39 -3.83 -17.13
N ILE A 12 22.69 -3.68 -17.39
CA ILE A 12 23.42 -2.42 -17.10
C ILE A 12 23.38 -1.47 -18.30
N ASP A 13 23.22 -1.97 -19.52
CA ASP A 13 23.27 -1.15 -20.75
C ASP A 13 22.06 -0.21 -20.93
N GLY A 14 20.97 -0.37 -20.19
CA GLY A 14 19.84 0.57 -20.13
C GLY A 14 19.74 1.37 -18.83
N ALA A 15 20.66 1.19 -17.88
CA ALA A 15 20.59 1.80 -16.58
C ALA A 15 21.01 3.27 -16.65
N HIS A 16 20.21 4.15 -15.99
CA HIS A 16 20.53 5.57 -15.92
C HIS A 16 21.92 5.77 -15.27
N PRO A 17 22.90 6.41 -15.93
CA PRO A 17 24.31 6.46 -15.48
C PRO A 17 24.46 7.06 -14.06
N VAL A 18 23.56 7.97 -13.67
CA VAL A 18 23.52 8.55 -12.32
C VAL A 18 23.21 7.49 -11.24
N LEU A 19 22.34 6.50 -11.52
CA LEU A 19 22.04 5.45 -10.55
C LEU A 19 23.24 4.54 -10.32
N VAL A 20 24.03 4.28 -11.35
CA VAL A 20 25.25 3.47 -11.25
C VAL A 20 26.34 4.21 -10.44
N SER A 21 26.51 5.50 -10.71
CA SER A 21 27.43 6.35 -9.94
C SER A 21 27.06 6.41 -8.46
N LEU A 22 25.78 6.67 -8.13
CA LEU A 22 25.27 6.68 -6.75
C LEU A 22 25.47 5.32 -6.05
N LEU A 23 25.36 4.21 -6.79
CA LEU A 23 25.58 2.88 -6.22
C LEU A 23 27.07 2.68 -5.85
N GLN A 24 28.00 3.27 -6.60
CA GLN A 24 29.44 3.23 -6.29
C GLN A 24 29.74 4.02 -5.02
N ASP A 25 29.06 5.14 -4.77
CA ASP A 25 29.21 5.92 -3.54
C ASP A 25 28.66 5.18 -2.30
N LEU A 26 27.73 4.24 -2.51
CA LEU A 26 27.08 3.43 -1.47
C LEU A 26 27.67 2.01 -1.34
N ILE A 27 29.01 1.86 -1.40
CA ILE A 27 29.65 0.52 -1.40
C ILE A 27 29.32 -0.27 -0.13
N SER A 28 29.47 0.29 1.05
CA SER A 28 29.24 -0.39 2.35
C SER A 28 28.62 0.53 3.39
N PRO A 29 27.37 0.98 3.19
CA PRO A 29 26.73 1.84 4.16
C PRO A 29 26.36 1.05 5.43
N SER A 30 26.61 1.65 6.60
CA SER A 30 26.15 1.13 7.90
C SER A 30 24.86 1.80 8.38
N ASP A 31 24.57 2.98 7.85
CA ASP A 31 23.35 3.74 8.20
C ASP A 31 22.10 3.10 7.56
N PRO A 32 21.02 2.90 8.34
CA PRO A 32 19.80 2.25 7.84
C PRO A 32 19.12 3.00 6.69
N PHE A 33 19.22 4.34 6.62
CA PHE A 33 18.62 5.11 5.53
C PHE A 33 19.47 5.04 4.26
N LEU A 34 20.79 4.95 4.38
CA LEU A 34 21.67 4.71 3.23
C LEU A 34 21.50 3.29 2.69
N LEU A 35 21.30 2.29 3.57
CA LEU A 35 20.91 0.92 3.15
C LEU A 35 19.58 0.91 2.41
N PHE A 36 18.57 1.65 2.91
CA PHE A 36 17.31 1.83 2.21
C PHE A 36 17.51 2.46 0.83
N LEU A 37 18.25 3.55 0.73
CA LEU A 37 18.53 4.22 -0.55
C LEU A 37 19.23 3.27 -1.54
N LYS A 38 20.23 2.51 -1.07
CA LYS A 38 20.91 1.47 -1.86
C LYS A 38 19.91 0.43 -2.36
N GLY A 39 19.01 -0.06 -1.51
CA GLY A 39 17.95 -1.00 -1.88
C GLY A 39 17.02 -0.44 -2.98
N VAL A 40 16.62 0.83 -2.88
CA VAL A 40 15.80 1.51 -3.90
C VAL A 40 16.52 1.58 -5.25
N ILE A 41 17.82 1.95 -5.24
CA ILE A 41 18.63 2.02 -6.46
C ILE A 41 18.77 0.64 -7.10
N LEU A 42 19.11 -0.38 -6.31
CA LEU A 42 19.25 -1.77 -6.79
C LEU A 42 17.95 -2.30 -7.40
N ARG A 43 16.79 -2.00 -6.78
CA ARG A 43 15.49 -2.36 -7.35
C ARG A 43 15.25 -1.69 -8.71
N LYS A 44 15.58 -0.40 -8.82
CA LYS A 44 15.48 0.32 -10.11
C LYS A 44 16.43 -0.21 -11.18
N LEU A 45 17.53 -0.81 -10.77
CA LEU A 45 18.49 -1.50 -11.65
C LEU A 45 18.11 -2.98 -11.89
N HIS A 46 16.90 -3.40 -11.51
CA HIS A 46 16.39 -4.77 -11.62
C HIS A 46 17.21 -5.84 -10.88
N LYS A 47 18.06 -5.44 -9.93
CA LYS A 47 18.85 -6.33 -9.06
C LYS A 47 18.05 -6.71 -7.81
N ARG A 48 17.03 -7.55 -8.02
CA ARG A 48 16.01 -7.86 -7.01
C ARG A 48 16.58 -8.42 -5.72
N ILE A 49 17.45 -9.44 -5.77
CA ILE A 49 17.99 -10.14 -4.59
C ILE A 49 18.84 -9.18 -3.76
N GLU A 50 19.78 -8.48 -4.39
CA GLU A 50 20.62 -7.50 -3.71
C GLU A 50 19.79 -6.37 -3.08
N ALA A 51 18.71 -5.94 -3.74
CA ALA A 51 17.79 -4.93 -3.22
C ALA A 51 17.07 -5.42 -1.96
N MET A 52 16.59 -6.67 -1.96
CA MET A 52 15.93 -7.28 -0.79
C MET A 52 16.89 -7.36 0.41
N ASP A 53 18.13 -7.82 0.20
CA ASP A 53 19.13 -7.92 1.28
C ASP A 53 19.43 -6.56 1.93
N CYS A 54 19.54 -5.52 1.10
CA CYS A 54 19.74 -4.15 1.60
C CYS A 54 18.53 -3.63 2.37
N LEU A 55 17.31 -3.87 1.88
CA LEU A 55 16.08 -3.44 2.54
C LEU A 55 15.85 -4.18 3.87
N ILE A 56 16.08 -5.49 3.91
CA ILE A 56 16.02 -6.30 5.13
C ILE A 56 17.06 -5.80 6.16
N SER A 57 18.29 -5.52 5.72
CA SER A 57 19.34 -4.99 6.60
C SER A 57 18.96 -3.61 7.14
N SER A 58 18.36 -2.74 6.30
CA SER A 58 17.82 -1.44 6.74
C SER A 58 16.75 -1.61 7.81
N LEU A 59 15.79 -2.52 7.61
CA LEU A 59 14.68 -2.76 8.52
C LEU A 59 15.11 -3.43 9.83
N ARG A 60 16.15 -4.26 9.80
CA ARG A 60 16.76 -4.82 11.03
C ARG A 60 17.41 -3.75 11.88
N ALA A 61 18.06 -2.77 11.26
CA ALA A 61 18.68 -1.65 11.96
C ALA A 61 17.65 -0.60 12.40
N PHE A 62 16.62 -0.33 11.62
CA PHE A 62 15.56 0.63 11.93
C PHE A 62 14.18 0.16 11.43
N PRO A 63 13.42 -0.59 12.25
CA PRO A 63 12.12 -1.18 11.86
C PRO A 63 11.02 -0.16 11.53
N TYR A 64 11.15 1.09 11.98
CA TYR A 64 10.12 2.12 11.81
C TYR A 64 10.18 2.86 10.47
N ASN A 65 11.11 2.52 9.58
CA ASN A 65 11.18 3.09 8.24
C ASN A 65 10.08 2.50 7.34
N TRP A 66 8.89 3.09 7.36
CA TRP A 66 7.76 2.62 6.55
C TRP A 66 8.04 2.63 5.04
N SER A 67 8.89 3.55 4.56
CA SER A 67 9.29 3.58 3.16
C SER A 67 10.08 2.33 2.74
N ALA A 68 10.91 1.79 3.64
CA ALA A 68 11.64 0.54 3.39
C ALA A 68 10.68 -0.67 3.32
N TRP A 69 9.65 -0.73 4.17
CA TRP A 69 8.60 -1.75 4.10
C TRP A 69 7.83 -1.70 2.78
N LYS A 70 7.44 -0.50 2.32
CA LYS A 70 6.77 -0.33 1.02
C LYS A 70 7.65 -0.77 -0.15
N GLU A 71 8.94 -0.41 -0.15
CA GLU A 71 9.86 -0.83 -1.20
C GLU A 71 10.11 -2.34 -1.15
N LEU A 72 10.18 -2.95 0.03
CA LEU A 72 10.27 -4.39 0.19
C LEU A 72 9.05 -5.08 -0.40
N SER A 73 7.83 -4.61 -0.11
CA SER A 73 6.59 -5.14 -0.71
C SER A 73 6.61 -5.10 -2.23
N ARG A 74 7.11 -4.01 -2.83
CA ARG A 74 7.24 -3.87 -4.30
C ARG A 74 8.29 -4.80 -4.90
N THR A 75 9.23 -5.27 -4.09
CA THR A 75 10.32 -6.14 -4.51
C THR A 75 9.91 -7.62 -4.45
N LEU A 76 8.90 -7.94 -3.63
CA LEU A 76 8.38 -9.29 -3.47
C LEU A 76 7.56 -9.73 -4.68
N ASN A 77 7.65 -11.02 -5.01
CA ASN A 77 6.66 -11.65 -5.84
C ASN A 77 5.38 -11.85 -5.03
N GLN A 78 4.22 -11.84 -5.68
CA GLN A 78 2.91 -11.99 -5.03
C GLN A 78 2.67 -13.37 -4.37
N LYS A 79 3.71 -14.16 -4.12
CA LYS A 79 3.60 -15.49 -3.51
C LYS A 79 3.64 -15.38 -1.98
N ASN A 80 2.63 -15.90 -1.31
CA ASN A 80 2.51 -15.88 0.15
C ASN A 80 3.72 -16.52 0.86
N ALA A 81 4.23 -17.64 0.34
CA ALA A 81 5.40 -18.33 0.91
C ALA A 81 6.68 -17.48 0.97
N GLU A 82 6.89 -16.59 0.01
CA GLU A 82 8.05 -15.67 0.01
C GLU A 82 7.91 -14.59 1.10
N ARG A 83 6.68 -14.14 1.37
CA ARG A 83 6.40 -13.17 2.44
C ARG A 83 6.67 -13.75 3.82
N GLU A 84 6.22 -14.97 4.08
CA GLU A 84 6.44 -15.67 5.36
C GLU A 84 7.92 -15.85 5.63
N GLN A 85 8.69 -16.34 4.65
CA GLN A 85 10.14 -16.49 4.77
C GLN A 85 10.86 -15.18 5.09
N ILE A 86 10.40 -14.06 4.54
CA ILE A 86 11.00 -12.75 4.80
C ILE A 86 10.62 -12.23 6.17
N LEU A 87 9.40 -12.48 6.64
CA LEU A 87 8.99 -12.09 7.99
C LEU A 87 9.83 -12.78 9.07
N ASP A 88 10.22 -14.03 8.87
CA ASP A 88 11.12 -14.74 9.77
C ASP A 88 12.52 -14.09 9.85
N LEU A 89 12.91 -13.36 8.82
CA LEU A 89 14.17 -12.63 8.77
C LEU A 89 14.12 -11.23 9.40
N LEU A 90 12.92 -10.72 9.68
CA LEU A 90 12.69 -9.36 10.18
C LEU A 90 12.37 -9.36 11.68
N PRO A 91 12.66 -8.27 12.41
CA PRO A 91 12.29 -8.18 13.81
C PRO A 91 10.77 -8.25 13.98
N SER A 92 10.32 -9.05 14.93
CA SER A 92 8.90 -9.12 15.31
C SER A 92 8.49 -7.78 15.92
N SER A 93 7.66 -7.03 15.21
CA SER A 93 7.13 -5.74 15.65
C SER A 93 5.74 -5.52 15.06
N PHE A 94 4.98 -4.56 15.61
CA PHE A 94 3.70 -4.19 15.02
C PHE A 94 3.85 -3.70 13.56
N MET A 95 5.04 -3.23 13.16
CA MET A 95 5.32 -2.83 11.77
C MET A 95 5.26 -4.01 10.80
N SER A 96 5.61 -5.22 11.24
CA SER A 96 5.48 -6.43 10.42
C SER A 96 4.02 -6.78 10.14
N VAL A 97 3.11 -6.52 11.10
CA VAL A 97 1.66 -6.72 10.91
C VAL A 97 1.11 -5.69 9.92
N PHE A 98 1.49 -4.40 10.04
CA PHE A 98 1.14 -3.37 9.05
C PHE A 98 1.67 -3.71 7.65
N PHE A 99 2.85 -4.29 7.56
CA PHE A 99 3.43 -4.71 6.29
C PHE A 99 2.63 -5.86 5.65
N LEU A 100 2.21 -6.85 6.44
CA LEU A 100 1.34 -7.92 5.98
C LEU A 100 0.05 -7.35 5.38
N GLU A 101 -0.62 -6.47 6.11
CA GLU A 101 -1.83 -5.78 5.65
C GLU A 101 -1.58 -5.02 4.34
N TYR A 102 -0.53 -4.20 4.29
CA TYR A 102 -0.18 -3.43 3.11
C TYR A 102 0.11 -4.32 1.90
N SER A 103 0.84 -5.42 2.11
CA SER A 103 1.22 -6.35 1.03
C SER A 103 0.04 -7.20 0.54
N GLN A 104 -0.92 -7.52 1.42
CA GLN A 104 -2.09 -8.32 1.08
C GLN A 104 -3.12 -7.50 0.29
N ARG A 105 -3.25 -6.20 0.56
CA ARG A 105 -4.09 -5.29 -0.26
C ARG A 105 -3.72 -5.26 -1.75
N GLN A 106 -2.50 -5.64 -2.11
CA GLN A 106 -2.08 -5.79 -3.50
C GLN A 106 -2.48 -7.15 -4.10
N SER A 107 -2.98 -8.06 -3.27
CA SER A 107 -3.52 -9.37 -3.67
C SER A 107 -5.04 -9.27 -3.78
N THR A 108 -5.62 -9.94 -4.76
CA THR A 108 -7.09 -10.02 -4.91
C THR A 108 -7.75 -11.02 -3.98
N GLN A 109 -6.97 -11.77 -3.22
CA GLN A 109 -7.47 -12.77 -2.27
C GLN A 109 -7.40 -12.19 -0.86
N ILE A 110 -8.58 -11.93 -0.28
CA ILE A 110 -8.74 -11.56 1.11
C ILE A 110 -9.29 -12.79 1.84
N ASP A 111 -8.55 -13.24 2.84
CA ASP A 111 -8.92 -14.36 3.71
C ASP A 111 -9.44 -13.86 5.07
N LEU A 112 -9.99 -14.78 5.86
CA LEU A 112 -10.51 -14.47 7.18
C LEU A 112 -9.41 -13.93 8.13
N GLU A 113 -8.18 -14.43 7.99
CA GLU A 113 -7.03 -13.95 8.77
C GLU A 113 -6.72 -12.48 8.54
N HIS A 114 -7.07 -11.94 7.36
CA HIS A 114 -6.91 -10.52 7.06
C HIS A 114 -7.77 -9.65 7.99
N PHE A 115 -9.04 -10.00 8.19
CA PHE A 115 -9.91 -9.28 9.12
C PHE A 115 -9.41 -9.36 10.55
N GLU A 116 -9.02 -10.55 11.02
CA GLU A 116 -8.50 -10.74 12.36
C GLU A 116 -7.26 -9.87 12.64
N ARG A 117 -6.36 -9.76 11.66
CA ARG A 117 -5.17 -8.90 11.76
C ARG A 117 -5.52 -7.42 11.82
N ILE A 118 -6.47 -6.95 10.97
CA ILE A 118 -6.92 -5.55 10.99
C ILE A 118 -7.60 -5.24 12.33
N ASP A 119 -8.47 -6.11 12.79
CA ASP A 119 -9.20 -5.92 14.04
C ASP A 119 -8.23 -5.94 15.25
N ALA A 120 -7.23 -6.80 15.26
CA ALA A 120 -6.16 -6.78 16.27
C ALA A 120 -5.37 -5.45 16.27
N LEU A 121 -5.07 -4.90 15.10
CA LEU A 121 -4.43 -3.59 15.00
C LEU A 121 -5.37 -2.47 15.45
N LEU A 122 -6.66 -2.52 15.14
CA LEU A 122 -7.65 -1.54 15.58
C LEU A 122 -7.85 -1.56 17.08
N MET A 123 -7.69 -2.70 17.76
CA MET A 123 -7.68 -2.75 19.23
C MET A 123 -6.58 -1.88 19.84
N HIS A 124 -5.41 -1.77 19.17
CA HIS A 124 -4.29 -0.94 19.62
C HIS A 124 -4.36 0.49 19.08
N PHE A 125 -4.93 0.68 17.90
CA PHE A 125 -5.01 1.95 17.18
C PHE A 125 -6.46 2.27 16.75
N PRO A 126 -7.42 2.44 17.68
CA PRO A 126 -8.85 2.52 17.37
C PRO A 126 -9.23 3.75 16.55
N ARG A 127 -8.43 4.81 16.58
CA ARG A 127 -8.65 6.04 15.82
C ARG A 127 -7.77 6.15 14.56
N SER A 128 -7.29 5.03 14.04
CA SER A 128 -6.51 5.01 12.82
C SER A 128 -7.43 5.01 11.59
N ALA A 129 -7.60 6.16 10.94
CA ALA A 129 -8.37 6.25 9.69
C ALA A 129 -7.77 5.33 8.59
N TYR A 130 -6.47 5.06 8.62
CA TYR A 130 -5.83 4.11 7.70
C TYR A 130 -6.36 2.69 7.91
N LEU A 131 -6.39 2.19 9.14
CA LEU A 131 -6.87 0.83 9.44
C LEU A 131 -8.37 0.69 9.18
N LEU A 132 -9.15 1.72 9.52
CA LEU A 132 -10.58 1.75 9.18
C LEU A 132 -10.80 1.70 7.67
N THR A 133 -10.03 2.45 6.89
CA THR A 133 -10.09 2.37 5.42
C THR A 133 -9.72 0.97 4.92
N CYS A 134 -8.69 0.33 5.48
CA CYS A 134 -8.31 -1.05 5.14
C CYS A 134 -9.46 -2.03 5.44
N ARG A 135 -10.09 -1.90 6.62
CA ARG A 135 -11.24 -2.72 7.03
C ARG A 135 -12.42 -2.53 6.08
N ALA A 136 -12.76 -1.28 5.76
CA ALA A 136 -13.85 -0.97 4.86
C ALA A 136 -13.62 -1.52 3.43
N GLN A 137 -12.38 -1.44 2.92
CA GLN A 137 -12.02 -2.04 1.64
C GLN A 137 -12.13 -3.57 1.66
N ALA A 138 -11.76 -4.22 2.78
CA ALA A 138 -11.94 -5.65 2.95
C ALA A 138 -13.43 -6.03 2.94
N LEU A 139 -14.28 -5.33 3.70
CA LEU A 139 -15.74 -5.50 3.71
C LEU A 139 -16.35 -5.31 2.30
N TYR A 140 -15.93 -4.26 1.59
CA TYR A 140 -16.34 -4.01 0.20
C TYR A 140 -16.04 -5.21 -0.73
N LEU A 141 -14.85 -5.78 -0.63
CA LEU A 141 -14.46 -6.95 -1.43
C LEU A 141 -15.24 -8.21 -1.06
N HIS A 142 -15.65 -8.33 0.20
CA HIS A 142 -16.55 -9.40 0.67
C HIS A 142 -18.03 -9.14 0.40
N GLN A 143 -18.38 -8.03 -0.28
CA GLN A 143 -19.75 -7.63 -0.58
C GLN A 143 -20.61 -7.31 0.66
N GLU A 144 -19.99 -7.05 1.78
CA GLU A 144 -20.63 -6.55 3.01
C GLU A 144 -20.76 -5.02 2.92
N LEU A 145 -21.62 -4.57 1.99
CA LEU A 145 -21.62 -3.18 1.53
C LEU A 145 -22.12 -2.19 2.59
N GLU A 146 -23.11 -2.58 3.42
CA GLU A 146 -23.63 -1.72 4.49
C GLU A 146 -22.55 -1.42 5.54
N ASP A 147 -21.87 -2.47 6.04
CA ASP A 147 -20.80 -2.33 7.03
C ASP A 147 -19.59 -1.61 6.42
N ALA A 148 -19.32 -1.82 5.12
CA ALA A 148 -18.29 -1.09 4.41
C ALA A 148 -18.59 0.41 4.37
N ALA A 149 -19.83 0.81 4.03
CA ALA A 149 -20.22 2.22 3.98
C ALA A 149 -20.07 2.91 5.33
N ASP A 150 -20.53 2.27 6.41
CA ASP A 150 -20.46 2.82 7.76
C ASP A 150 -19.00 2.94 8.23
N THR A 151 -18.17 1.96 7.88
CA THR A 151 -16.73 1.98 8.22
C THR A 151 -15.97 3.06 7.44
N PHE A 152 -16.27 3.25 6.14
CA PHE A 152 -15.71 4.34 5.33
C PHE A 152 -16.13 5.70 5.88
N GLN A 153 -17.40 5.87 6.24
CA GLN A 153 -17.89 7.11 6.85
C GLN A 153 -17.12 7.43 8.13
N HIS A 154 -16.96 6.46 9.02
CA HIS A 154 -16.17 6.65 10.24
C HIS A 154 -14.72 7.03 9.96
N ALA A 155 -14.09 6.42 8.95
CA ALA A 155 -12.73 6.80 8.55
C ALA A 155 -12.63 8.26 8.08
N LEU A 156 -13.63 8.75 7.32
CA LEU A 156 -13.71 10.15 6.87
C LEU A 156 -14.03 11.13 7.98
N GLU A 157 -14.81 10.75 8.99
CA GLU A 157 -15.03 11.58 10.17
C GLU A 157 -13.72 11.87 10.92
N LEU A 158 -12.80 10.90 10.95
CA LEU A 158 -11.47 11.07 11.56
C LEU A 158 -10.51 11.86 10.65
N GLN A 159 -10.59 11.67 9.36
CA GLN A 159 -9.75 12.33 8.35
C GLN A 159 -10.60 12.79 7.13
N PRO A 160 -11.23 13.97 7.21
CA PRO A 160 -12.24 14.41 6.22
C PRO A 160 -11.75 14.54 4.77
N TYR A 161 -10.45 14.72 4.55
CA TYR A 161 -9.88 14.89 3.19
C TYR A 161 -8.99 13.73 2.76
N ARG A 162 -9.20 12.55 3.36
CA ARG A 162 -8.49 11.34 2.96
C ARG A 162 -9.02 10.83 1.63
N LEU A 163 -8.12 10.65 0.65
CA LEU A 163 -8.47 10.16 -0.69
C LEU A 163 -8.44 8.63 -0.80
N ASP A 164 -7.66 7.96 0.07
CA ASP A 164 -7.58 6.50 0.05
C ASP A 164 -8.96 5.89 0.32
N GLY A 165 -9.44 5.04 -0.57
CA GLY A 165 -10.71 4.33 -0.45
C GLY A 165 -11.95 5.11 -0.91
N ILE A 166 -11.80 6.36 -1.41
CA ILE A 166 -12.94 7.17 -1.87
C ILE A 166 -13.64 6.55 -3.08
N SER A 167 -12.91 5.94 -4.00
CA SER A 167 -13.49 5.25 -5.14
C SER A 167 -14.37 4.08 -4.71
N GLU A 168 -13.87 3.23 -3.81
CA GLU A 168 -14.61 2.10 -3.26
C GLU A 168 -15.81 2.56 -2.44
N TYR A 169 -15.64 3.60 -1.62
CA TYR A 169 -16.75 4.19 -0.87
C TYR A 169 -17.85 4.73 -1.78
N SER A 170 -17.46 5.48 -2.81
CA SER A 170 -18.45 6.00 -3.78
C SER A 170 -19.14 4.89 -4.56
N ASN A 171 -18.45 3.80 -4.90
CA ASN A 171 -19.04 2.61 -5.51
C ASN A 171 -20.03 1.93 -4.54
N THR A 172 -19.66 1.82 -3.27
CA THR A 172 -20.53 1.26 -2.22
C THR A 172 -21.84 2.07 -2.11
N LEU A 173 -21.73 3.40 -2.01
CA LEU A 173 -22.88 4.29 -1.92
C LEU A 173 -23.77 4.22 -3.17
N TYR A 174 -23.16 4.13 -4.35
CA TYR A 174 -23.87 3.96 -5.62
C TYR A 174 -24.67 2.65 -5.66
N VAL A 175 -24.07 1.53 -5.25
CA VAL A 175 -24.74 0.22 -5.24
C VAL A 175 -25.84 0.16 -4.18
N LEU A 176 -25.66 0.81 -3.04
CA LEU A 176 -26.66 0.91 -1.97
C LEU A 176 -27.76 1.96 -2.23
N ASP A 177 -27.69 2.65 -3.36
CA ASP A 177 -28.63 3.74 -3.73
C ASP A 177 -28.70 4.88 -2.70
N ARG A 178 -27.57 5.18 -2.03
CA ARG A 178 -27.46 6.26 -1.03
C ARG A 178 -27.09 7.60 -1.70
N GLU A 179 -28.01 8.13 -2.55
CA GLU A 179 -27.76 9.34 -3.37
C GLU A 179 -27.39 10.56 -2.52
N ASP A 180 -28.08 10.81 -1.42
CA ASP A 180 -27.83 11.98 -0.56
C ASP A 180 -26.43 11.97 0.04
N THR A 181 -25.96 10.80 0.49
CA THR A 181 -24.62 10.64 1.08
C THR A 181 -23.56 10.81 -0.01
N LEU A 182 -23.79 10.26 -1.21
CA LEU A 182 -22.88 10.42 -2.34
C LEU A 182 -22.81 11.89 -2.80
N ALA A 183 -23.94 12.62 -2.79
CA ALA A 183 -23.98 14.06 -3.09
C ALA A 183 -23.15 14.87 -2.08
N GLN A 184 -23.30 14.59 -0.78
CA GLN A 184 -22.50 15.22 0.28
C GLN A 184 -21.01 14.94 0.10
N LEU A 185 -20.63 13.70 -0.24
CA LEU A 185 -19.25 13.31 -0.49
C LEU A 185 -18.67 14.09 -1.67
N VAL A 186 -19.40 14.22 -2.78
CA VAL A 186 -18.99 15.01 -3.94
C VAL A 186 -18.81 16.48 -3.59
N GLN A 187 -19.70 17.05 -2.78
CA GLN A 187 -19.61 18.44 -2.33
C GLN A 187 -18.38 18.67 -1.41
N GLN A 188 -18.10 17.74 -0.51
CA GLN A 188 -16.94 17.78 0.38
C GLN A 188 -15.62 17.86 -0.40
N PHE A 189 -15.51 17.11 -1.49
CA PHE A 189 -14.33 17.07 -2.35
C PHE A 189 -14.41 17.98 -3.58
N ALA A 190 -15.36 18.93 -3.63
CA ALA A 190 -15.56 19.81 -4.79
C ALA A 190 -14.31 20.61 -5.20
N HIS A 191 -13.50 21.01 -4.22
CA HIS A 191 -12.28 21.79 -4.43
C HIS A 191 -11.02 20.93 -4.67
N VAL A 192 -11.12 19.63 -4.50
CA VAL A 192 -10.04 18.70 -4.81
C VAL A 192 -10.14 18.31 -6.26
N SER A 193 -9.19 18.76 -7.07
CA SER A 193 -9.14 18.42 -8.49
C SER A 193 -7.97 17.51 -8.79
N ASN A 194 -8.08 16.67 -9.81
CA ASN A 194 -7.00 15.90 -10.45
C ASN A 194 -6.56 14.59 -9.76
N SER A 195 -7.39 13.94 -8.96
CA SER A 195 -7.15 12.55 -8.63
C SER A 195 -8.12 11.61 -9.34
N ALA A 196 -7.69 10.39 -9.67
CA ALA A 196 -8.52 9.40 -10.32
C ALA A 196 -9.73 9.01 -9.45
N GLU A 197 -9.53 8.94 -8.14
CA GLU A 197 -10.54 8.62 -7.14
C GLU A 197 -11.70 9.62 -7.17
N ILE A 198 -11.36 10.92 -7.29
CA ILE A 198 -12.37 12.00 -7.37
C ILE A 198 -13.18 11.91 -8.67
N TRP A 199 -12.53 11.56 -9.77
CA TRP A 199 -13.25 11.39 -11.03
C TRP A 199 -14.16 10.17 -11.01
N CYS A 200 -13.75 9.05 -10.40
CA CYS A 200 -14.62 7.89 -10.17
C CYS A 200 -15.86 8.26 -9.33
N MET A 201 -15.64 8.96 -8.22
CA MET A 201 -16.71 9.40 -7.33
C MET A 201 -17.72 10.31 -8.04
N ARG A 202 -17.25 11.30 -8.82
CA ARG A 202 -18.11 12.17 -9.63
C ARG A 202 -18.85 11.39 -10.71
N GLY A 203 -18.17 10.43 -11.35
CA GLY A 203 -18.79 9.55 -12.34
C GLY A 203 -19.93 8.74 -11.75
N ASN A 204 -19.77 8.14 -10.58
CA ASN A 204 -20.81 7.42 -9.86
C ASN A 204 -22.00 8.32 -9.53
N PHE A 205 -21.75 9.53 -9.05
CA PHE A 205 -22.79 10.49 -8.71
C PHE A 205 -23.63 10.89 -9.93
N TYR A 206 -23.00 11.29 -11.05
CA TYR A 206 -23.73 11.67 -12.26
C TYR A 206 -24.43 10.48 -12.90
N ASN A 207 -23.84 9.27 -12.83
CA ASN A 207 -24.48 8.05 -13.33
C ASN A 207 -25.75 7.71 -12.55
N GLN A 208 -25.71 7.83 -11.22
CA GLN A 208 -26.90 7.58 -10.37
C GLN A 208 -28.05 8.54 -10.72
N ARG A 209 -27.74 9.77 -11.07
CA ARG A 209 -28.73 10.79 -11.49
C ARG A 209 -29.16 10.69 -12.95
N GLY A 210 -28.62 9.74 -13.72
CA GLY A 210 -28.88 9.62 -15.15
C GLY A 210 -28.28 10.76 -16.01
N GLU A 211 -27.33 11.52 -15.48
CA GLU A 211 -26.67 12.66 -16.13
C GLU A 211 -25.37 12.19 -16.83
N HIS A 212 -25.47 11.39 -17.89
CA HIS A 212 -24.32 10.71 -18.52
C HIS A 212 -23.39 11.60 -19.36
N PHE A 213 -23.69 12.89 -19.53
CA PHE A 213 -22.95 13.80 -20.45
C PHE A 213 -22.48 15.11 -19.82
N ARG A 214 -22.25 15.17 -18.53
CA ARG A 214 -21.74 16.37 -17.87
C ARG A 214 -20.35 16.25 -17.33
#